data_5b284020176e2ecd48c360790c4ff1a4
#
_entry.id   5b284020176e2ecd48c360790c4ff1a4
#
_cell.length_a   1.000
_cell.length_b   1.000
_cell.length_c   1.000
_cell.angle_alpha   90.00
_cell.angle_beta   90.00
_cell.angle_gamma   90.00
#
_symmetry.space_group_name_H-M   'P 1'
#
loop_
_entity.id
_entity.type
_entity.pdbx_description
1 polymer ?
#
loop_
_entity_poly.entity_id
_entity_poly.type
_entity_poly.pdbx_seq_one_letter_code
_entity_poly.pdbx_strand_id
1 'polypeptide(L)'
;MARRIVDRLFRILDKGQRGGGRVPVLPAPVLGTDFGSSSLEATMMRLETPRLTIIALTVQQMRWQRDDFGRLERAVGLAVSGQRLEDELRPIVSRAISHMRRRPYHVHWHCQWAAVLKEESRIIGSLAFKGPPDRDNAVEIGYGFDPFYHNRGLATEAVAEMVRWALEDDSVEAVIAETANTNVASMRVLQKVGFVISSATDRFLYWKIGGEGSF
;
A
#
# COMPACT_ATOMS: atom_id res chain seq x y z
N MET A 1 5.31 5.80 -21.70
CA MET A 1 5.40 4.59 -20.85
C MET A 1 4.75 4.80 -19.47
N ALA A 2 4.89 5.95 -18.84
CA ALA A 2 4.26 6.34 -17.57
C ALA A 2 2.72 6.23 -17.58
N ARG A 3 2.05 6.60 -18.66
CA ARG A 3 0.58 6.51 -18.83
C ARG A 3 -0.03 5.15 -18.48
N ARG A 4 0.71 4.04 -18.68
CA ARG A 4 0.22 2.67 -18.40
C ARG A 4 0.24 2.28 -16.91
N ILE A 5 1.12 2.88 -16.10
CA ILE A 5 1.19 2.65 -14.66
C ILE A 5 0.03 3.37 -13.97
N VAL A 6 -0.27 4.54 -14.43
CA VAL A 6 -1.30 5.45 -13.92
C VAL A 6 -2.72 4.93 -14.16
N ASP A 7 -3.04 4.51 -15.38
CA ASP A 7 -4.34 3.89 -15.70
C ASP A 7 -4.64 2.67 -14.80
N ARG A 8 -3.61 2.13 -14.21
CA ARG A 8 -3.60 0.95 -13.40
C ARG A 8 -3.95 1.23 -11.93
N LEU A 9 -3.33 2.21 -11.32
CA LEU A 9 -3.67 2.68 -9.97
C LEU A 9 -5.07 3.33 -9.96
N PHE A 10 -5.46 4.00 -11.05
CA PHE A 10 -6.75 4.68 -11.16
C PHE A 10 -7.96 3.70 -11.12
N ARG A 11 -7.88 2.57 -11.82
CA ARG A 11 -8.94 1.54 -11.80
C ARG A 11 -9.01 0.78 -10.48
N ILE A 12 -7.90 0.72 -9.80
CA ILE A 12 -7.73 0.05 -8.52
C ILE A 12 -8.56 0.73 -7.41
N LEU A 13 -8.64 2.04 -7.38
CA LEU A 13 -9.34 2.79 -6.33
C LEU A 13 -10.83 3.04 -6.61
N ASP A 14 -11.30 2.84 -7.84
CA ASP A 14 -12.69 3.16 -8.23
C ASP A 14 -13.70 2.04 -7.93
N LYS A 15 -13.27 0.79 -7.79
CA LYS A 15 -14.15 -0.35 -7.53
C LYS A 15 -14.61 -0.50 -6.06
N GLY A 16 -13.97 0.18 -5.11
CA GLY A 16 -14.28 0.07 -3.67
C GLY A 16 -15.59 0.71 -3.20
N GLN A 17 -16.48 1.16 -4.08
CA GLN A 17 -17.68 1.93 -3.70
C GLN A 17 -19.04 1.31 -4.05
N ARG A 18 -19.15 0.02 -4.36
CA ARG A 18 -20.48 -0.59 -4.54
C ARG A 18 -20.79 -1.61 -3.45
N GLY A 19 -21.20 -1.12 -2.28
CA GLY A 19 -21.71 -1.97 -1.20
C GLY A 19 -21.90 -1.22 0.11
N GLY A 20 -22.95 -0.41 0.22
CA GLY A 20 -23.37 0.21 1.46
C GLY A 20 -24.01 -0.83 2.40
N GLY A 21 -23.22 -1.46 3.26
CA GLY A 21 -23.69 -2.28 4.37
C GLY A 21 -23.07 -1.76 5.67
N ARG A 22 -23.89 -1.52 6.70
CA ARG A 22 -23.43 -1.19 8.05
C ARG A 22 -22.59 -2.35 8.58
N VAL A 23 -21.30 -2.09 8.83
CA VAL A 23 -20.39 -3.03 9.49
C VAL A 23 -20.61 -2.89 11.00
N PRO A 24 -20.78 -3.97 11.78
CA PRO A 24 -20.77 -3.90 13.24
C PRO A 24 -19.40 -3.48 13.73
N VAL A 25 -19.37 -2.51 14.65
CA VAL A 25 -18.16 -2.07 15.33
C VAL A 25 -17.78 -3.14 16.34
N LEU A 26 -16.73 -3.91 16.06
CA LEU A 26 -16.07 -4.75 17.06
C LEU A 26 -15.10 -3.90 17.89
N PRO A 27 -14.95 -4.15 19.20
CA PRO A 27 -14.07 -3.37 20.05
C PRO A 27 -12.62 -3.61 19.68
N ALA A 28 -11.85 -2.51 19.64
CA ALA A 28 -10.41 -2.52 19.42
C ALA A 28 -9.67 -3.35 20.49
N PRO A 29 -8.54 -4.00 20.17
CA PRO A 29 -7.70 -4.66 21.15
C PRO A 29 -7.21 -3.63 22.19
N VAL A 30 -7.37 -3.99 23.46
CA VAL A 30 -6.97 -3.17 24.61
C VAL A 30 -5.46 -3.16 24.68
N LEU A 31 -4.83 -2.15 24.11
CA LEU A 31 -3.44 -1.77 24.43
C LEU A 31 -3.47 -0.89 25.69
N GLY A 32 -2.62 -1.25 26.64
CA GLY A 32 -2.57 -0.72 27.99
C GLY A 32 -2.62 0.82 28.08
N THR A 33 -3.39 1.26 29.08
CA THR A 33 -3.58 2.64 29.50
C THR A 33 -2.29 3.23 30.03
N ASP A 34 -1.70 4.18 29.28
CA ASP A 34 -1.05 5.39 29.83
C ASP A 34 -0.86 6.40 28.69
N PHE A 35 -1.83 7.30 28.51
CA PHE A 35 -1.69 8.45 27.62
C PHE A 35 -1.56 9.72 28.46
N GLY A 36 -0.31 9.99 28.91
CA GLY A 36 0.11 11.32 29.33
C GLY A 36 0.03 12.28 28.14
N SER A 37 -0.63 13.41 28.35
CA SER A 37 -0.81 14.51 27.39
C SER A 37 0.55 15.14 27.05
N SER A 38 1.16 14.75 25.92
CA SER A 38 2.10 15.63 25.18
C SER A 38 2.34 15.05 23.78
N SER A 39 2.00 15.86 22.76
CA SER A 39 2.34 15.67 21.34
C SER A 39 2.10 14.28 20.76
N LEU A 40 0.98 14.11 20.05
CA LEU A 40 0.73 13.06 19.08
C LEU A 40 1.78 13.12 17.94
N GLU A 41 3.01 12.76 18.23
CA GLU A 41 3.91 12.17 17.25
C GLU A 41 3.31 10.80 16.95
N ALA A 42 2.48 10.75 15.91
CA ALA A 42 2.04 9.49 15.33
C ALA A 42 3.33 8.73 15.00
N THR A 43 3.67 7.74 15.80
CA THR A 43 4.81 6.85 15.56
C THR A 43 4.61 6.31 14.16
N MET A 44 5.46 6.74 13.22
CA MET A 44 5.36 6.33 11.84
C MET A 44 5.56 4.81 11.80
N MET A 45 4.51 4.09 11.44
CA MET A 45 4.62 2.64 11.26
C MET A 45 5.63 2.37 10.15
N ARG A 46 6.63 1.55 10.47
CA ARG A 46 7.71 1.17 9.56
C ARG A 46 7.85 -0.34 9.53
N LEU A 47 8.03 -0.88 8.34
CA LEU A 47 8.39 -2.27 8.14
C LEU A 47 9.82 -2.31 7.59
N GLU A 48 10.61 -3.22 8.11
CA GLU A 48 12.02 -3.34 7.77
C GLU A 48 12.29 -4.64 7.02
N THR A 49 12.97 -4.53 5.89
CA THR A 49 13.48 -5.67 5.13
C THR A 49 15.01 -5.56 4.99
N PRO A 50 15.71 -6.56 4.45
CA PRO A 50 17.15 -6.46 4.26
C PRO A 50 17.59 -5.20 3.49
N ARG A 51 16.85 -4.79 2.44
CA ARG A 51 17.24 -3.68 1.56
C ARG A 51 16.31 -2.47 1.64
N LEU A 52 15.10 -2.62 2.20
CA LEU A 52 14.09 -1.57 2.19
C LEU A 52 13.64 -1.19 3.60
N THR A 53 13.28 0.07 3.78
CA THR A 53 12.39 0.55 4.83
C THR A 53 11.07 0.95 4.16
N ILE A 54 9.95 0.39 4.62
CA ILE A 54 8.62 0.66 4.08
C ILE A 54 7.87 1.50 5.12
N ILE A 55 7.53 2.75 4.77
CA ILE A 55 7.02 3.76 5.71
C ILE A 55 5.56 4.06 5.42
N ALA A 56 4.67 3.83 6.38
CA ALA A 56 3.28 4.26 6.31
C ALA A 56 3.22 5.79 6.41
N LEU A 57 2.71 6.46 5.37
CA LEU A 57 2.68 7.91 5.33
C LEU A 57 1.48 8.46 6.10
N THR A 58 1.73 9.43 6.97
CA THR A 58 0.67 10.20 7.63
C THR A 58 -0.09 11.07 6.63
N VAL A 59 -1.29 11.54 7.00
CA VAL A 59 -2.07 12.48 6.16
C VAL A 59 -1.24 13.69 5.73
N GLN A 60 -0.40 14.23 6.63
CA GLN A 60 0.43 15.37 6.31
C GLN A 60 1.55 15.02 5.32
N GLN A 61 2.18 13.86 5.49
CA GLN A 61 3.21 13.36 4.57
C GLN A 61 2.64 13.04 3.19
N MET A 62 1.43 12.49 3.10
CA MET A 62 0.73 12.29 1.83
C MET A 62 0.39 13.61 1.12
N ARG A 63 0.08 14.68 1.87
CA ARG A 63 -0.03 16.03 1.28
C ARG A 63 1.30 16.49 0.70
N TRP A 64 2.40 16.31 1.42
CA TRP A 64 3.72 16.64 0.90
C TRP A 64 4.11 15.76 -0.29
N GLN A 65 3.81 14.47 -0.25
CA GLN A 65 3.98 13.59 -1.42
C GLN A 65 3.31 14.15 -2.68
N ARG A 66 2.11 14.68 -2.52
CA ARG A 66 1.31 15.26 -3.61
C ARG A 66 1.82 16.61 -4.08
N ASP A 67 2.17 17.50 -3.15
CA ASP A 67 2.34 18.94 -3.42
C ASP A 67 3.80 19.40 -3.34
N ASP A 68 4.63 18.77 -2.52
CA ASP A 68 6.04 19.08 -2.29
C ASP A 68 6.82 17.83 -1.87
N PHE A 69 7.20 17.03 -2.85
CA PHE A 69 7.87 15.75 -2.62
C PHE A 69 9.18 15.90 -1.83
N GLY A 70 9.95 16.96 -2.07
CA GLY A 70 11.18 17.24 -1.33
C GLY A 70 10.93 17.50 0.16
N ARG A 71 9.78 18.04 0.52
CA ARG A 71 9.38 18.19 1.92
C ARG A 71 9.05 16.84 2.57
N LEU A 72 8.41 15.92 1.82
CA LEU A 72 8.22 14.55 2.28
C LEU A 72 9.57 13.90 2.57
N GLU A 73 10.51 13.95 1.60
CA GLU A 73 11.82 13.33 1.73
C GLU A 73 12.54 13.83 2.99
N ARG A 74 12.62 15.13 3.22
CA ARG A 74 13.19 15.71 4.46
C ARG A 74 12.47 15.21 5.72
N ALA A 75 11.15 15.17 5.69
CA ALA A 75 10.35 14.76 6.85
C ALA A 75 10.53 13.26 7.24
N VAL A 76 10.92 12.43 6.29
CA VAL A 76 11.24 11.01 6.55
C VAL A 76 12.75 10.74 6.69
N GLY A 77 13.57 11.81 6.74
CA GLY A 77 15.01 11.74 6.98
C GLY A 77 15.84 11.44 5.73
N LEU A 78 15.34 11.77 4.54
CA LEU A 78 16.02 11.54 3.27
C LEU A 78 16.57 12.84 2.66
N ALA A 79 17.59 12.73 1.82
CA ALA A 79 18.03 13.82 0.98
C ALA A 79 17.00 14.12 -0.12
N VAL A 80 16.91 15.41 -0.51
CA VAL A 80 15.98 15.82 -1.56
C VAL A 80 16.50 15.36 -2.92
N SER A 81 15.71 14.52 -3.59
CA SER A 81 16.08 13.89 -4.87
C SER A 81 15.64 14.68 -6.10
N GLY A 82 14.79 15.70 -5.93
CA GLY A 82 14.13 16.40 -7.03
C GLY A 82 12.98 15.61 -7.69
N GLN A 83 12.60 14.48 -7.12
CA GLN A 83 11.41 13.73 -7.57
C GLN A 83 10.13 14.54 -7.33
N ARG A 84 9.11 14.18 -8.08
CA ARG A 84 7.74 14.68 -7.89
C ARG A 84 6.75 13.57 -8.14
N LEU A 85 5.59 13.66 -7.53
CA LEU A 85 4.48 12.77 -7.84
C LEU A 85 3.95 13.08 -9.25
N GLU A 86 3.73 12.03 -10.05
CA GLU A 86 3.11 12.16 -11.37
C GLU A 86 1.69 12.73 -11.22
N ASP A 87 1.28 13.64 -12.11
CA ASP A 87 0.03 14.38 -12.01
C ASP A 87 -1.19 13.45 -11.98
N GLU A 88 -1.11 12.33 -12.70
CA GLU A 88 -2.14 11.30 -12.73
C GLU A 88 -2.34 10.58 -11.38
N LEU A 89 -1.33 10.54 -10.53
CA LEU A 89 -1.42 9.93 -9.19
C LEU A 89 -1.99 10.89 -8.13
N ARG A 90 -1.97 12.19 -8.38
CA ARG A 90 -2.46 13.20 -7.42
C ARG A 90 -3.91 13.02 -6.98
N PRO A 91 -4.87 12.68 -7.87
CA PRO A 91 -6.25 12.38 -7.46
C PRO A 91 -6.35 11.17 -6.54
N ILE A 92 -5.51 10.15 -6.78
CA ILE A 92 -5.46 8.92 -5.97
C ILE A 92 -5.02 9.26 -4.53
N VAL A 93 -3.91 9.98 -4.39
CA VAL A 93 -3.41 10.44 -3.09
C VAL A 93 -4.44 11.32 -2.38
N SER A 94 -5.11 12.23 -3.11
CA SER A 94 -6.15 13.10 -2.54
C SER A 94 -7.35 12.32 -2.01
N ARG A 95 -7.77 11.26 -2.71
CA ARG A 95 -8.84 10.36 -2.26
C ARG A 95 -8.42 9.59 -0.99
N ALA A 96 -7.22 9.02 -0.97
CA ALA A 96 -6.68 8.33 0.18
C ALA A 96 -6.62 9.24 1.41
N ILE A 97 -6.14 10.48 1.28
CA ILE A 97 -6.16 11.50 2.33
C ILE A 97 -7.60 11.72 2.86
N SER A 98 -8.58 11.79 1.98
CA SER A 98 -9.99 11.97 2.36
C SER A 98 -10.52 10.78 3.15
N HIS A 99 -10.16 9.56 2.76
CA HIS A 99 -10.54 8.34 3.49
C HIS A 99 -9.90 8.28 4.89
N MET A 100 -8.60 8.55 5.01
CA MET A 100 -7.89 8.57 6.29
C MET A 100 -8.51 9.58 7.27
N ARG A 101 -8.90 10.77 6.79
CA ARG A 101 -9.54 11.78 7.64
C ARG A 101 -10.91 11.38 8.15
N ARG A 102 -11.67 10.60 7.38
CA ARG A 102 -13.00 10.12 7.76
C ARG A 102 -12.97 8.88 8.64
N ARG A 103 -11.87 8.11 8.61
CA ARG A 103 -11.71 6.82 9.28
C ARG A 103 -10.36 6.75 10.00
N PRO A 104 -10.15 7.51 11.08
CA PRO A 104 -8.85 7.64 11.75
C PRO A 104 -8.36 6.33 12.38
N TYR A 105 -9.24 5.37 12.67
CA TYR A 105 -8.88 4.07 13.27
C TYR A 105 -8.35 3.04 12.25
N HIS A 106 -8.45 3.33 10.95
CA HIS A 106 -8.04 2.41 9.88
C HIS A 106 -7.06 3.06 8.90
N VAL A 107 -6.24 3.98 9.40
CA VAL A 107 -5.35 4.78 8.54
C VAL A 107 -4.37 3.93 7.74
N HIS A 108 -3.85 2.86 8.31
CA HIS A 108 -2.89 1.96 7.69
C HIS A 108 -3.46 1.19 6.47
N TRP A 109 -4.78 0.98 6.44
CA TRP A 109 -5.47 0.39 5.27
C TRP A 109 -5.77 1.39 4.16
N HIS A 110 -5.61 2.67 4.42
CA HIS A 110 -5.92 3.75 3.47
C HIS A 110 -4.71 4.59 3.11
N CYS A 111 -3.62 4.56 3.89
CA CYS A 111 -2.43 5.34 3.59
C CYS A 111 -1.63 4.74 2.43
N GLN A 112 -0.75 5.55 1.87
CA GLN A 112 0.33 5.05 1.04
C GLN A 112 1.53 4.69 1.91
N TRP A 113 2.25 3.66 1.50
CA TRP A 113 3.48 3.20 2.09
C TRP A 113 4.62 3.51 1.11
N ALA A 114 5.58 4.32 1.53
CA ALA A 114 6.74 4.64 0.72
C ALA A 114 7.81 3.56 0.89
N ALA A 115 8.29 3.00 -0.22
CA ALA A 115 9.42 2.06 -0.21
C ALA A 115 10.73 2.84 -0.38
N VAL A 116 11.54 2.87 0.68
CA VAL A 116 12.84 3.54 0.73
C VAL A 116 13.94 2.50 0.54
N LEU A 117 14.78 2.65 -0.47
CA LEU A 117 15.98 1.85 -0.65
C LEU A 117 17.07 2.35 0.32
N LYS A 118 17.49 1.49 1.25
CA LYS A 118 18.44 1.84 2.33
C LYS A 118 19.79 2.31 1.79
N GLU A 119 20.31 1.61 0.81
CA GLU A 119 21.62 1.89 0.19
C GLU A 119 21.70 3.31 -0.40
N GLU A 120 20.62 3.76 -1.03
CA GLU A 120 20.56 5.07 -1.69
C GLU A 120 19.84 6.14 -0.86
N SER A 121 19.26 5.76 0.30
CA SER A 121 18.41 6.65 1.11
C SER A 121 17.36 7.37 0.26
N ARG A 122 16.66 6.61 -0.60
CA ARG A 122 15.78 7.16 -1.64
C ARG A 122 14.46 6.41 -1.71
N ILE A 123 13.35 7.14 -1.89
CA ILE A 123 12.04 6.55 -2.20
C ILE A 123 12.08 6.03 -3.64
N ILE A 124 11.87 4.73 -3.82
CA ILE A 124 11.94 4.03 -5.11
C ILE A 124 10.59 3.47 -5.57
N GLY A 125 9.57 3.58 -4.76
CA GLY A 125 8.24 3.07 -5.06
C GLY A 125 7.25 3.33 -3.94
N SER A 126 6.02 2.89 -4.16
CA SER A 126 4.96 2.95 -3.17
C SER A 126 4.07 1.71 -3.23
N LEU A 127 3.48 1.39 -2.08
CA LEU A 127 2.50 0.32 -1.91
C LEU A 127 1.28 0.90 -1.18
N ALA A 128 0.13 0.26 -1.33
CA ALA A 128 -1.07 0.63 -0.58
C ALA A 128 -2.03 -0.56 -0.52
N PHE A 129 -2.84 -0.62 0.54
CA PHE A 129 -4.07 -1.39 0.51
C PHE A 129 -5.22 -0.50 0.01
N LYS A 130 -6.20 -1.10 -0.67
CA LYS A 130 -7.37 -0.36 -1.21
C LYS A 130 -8.40 -0.02 -0.14
N GLY A 131 -8.25 -0.55 1.05
CA GLY A 131 -9.13 -0.36 2.19
C GLY A 131 -8.94 -1.46 3.24
N PRO A 132 -9.71 -1.42 4.33
CA PRO A 132 -9.71 -2.47 5.34
C PRO A 132 -10.27 -3.78 4.77
N PRO A 133 -10.13 -4.90 5.52
CA PRO A 133 -10.67 -6.19 5.12
C PRO A 133 -12.13 -6.08 4.67
N ASP A 134 -12.46 -6.76 3.60
CA ASP A 134 -13.81 -6.86 3.06
C ASP A 134 -14.65 -7.93 3.78
N ARG A 135 -15.78 -8.34 3.20
CA ARG A 135 -16.69 -9.36 3.80
C ARG A 135 -16.09 -10.76 3.83
N ASP A 136 -15.09 -11.00 3.00
CA ASP A 136 -14.37 -12.26 2.91
C ASP A 136 -13.04 -12.19 3.67
N ASN A 137 -12.90 -11.20 4.58
CA ASN A 137 -11.69 -10.93 5.36
C ASN A 137 -10.44 -10.77 4.47
N ALA A 138 -10.61 -10.27 3.26
CA ALA A 138 -9.53 -10.05 2.30
C ALA A 138 -9.19 -8.57 2.15
N VAL A 139 -7.89 -8.27 2.01
CA VAL A 139 -7.39 -6.94 1.68
C VAL A 139 -6.75 -6.94 0.30
N GLU A 140 -6.98 -5.91 -0.49
CA GLU A 140 -6.38 -5.81 -1.81
C GLU A 140 -5.15 -4.90 -1.80
N ILE A 141 -4.00 -5.46 -2.25
CA ILE A 141 -2.74 -4.73 -2.36
C ILE A 141 -2.52 -4.18 -3.77
N GLY A 142 -2.03 -2.94 -3.85
CA GLY A 142 -1.51 -2.32 -5.06
C GLY A 142 -0.10 -1.76 -4.82
N TYR A 143 0.73 -1.74 -5.86
CA TYR A 143 2.10 -1.23 -5.77
C TYR A 143 2.62 -0.71 -7.10
N GLY A 144 3.61 0.17 -7.02
CA GLY A 144 4.36 0.69 -8.16
C GLY A 144 5.78 1.05 -7.76
N PHE A 145 6.75 0.75 -8.64
CA PHE A 145 8.16 1.03 -8.45
C PHE A 145 8.71 1.77 -9.67
N ASP A 146 9.64 2.67 -9.44
CA ASP A 146 10.36 3.38 -10.49
C ASP A 146 11.04 2.35 -11.42
N PRO A 147 10.86 2.48 -12.74
CA PRO A 147 11.43 1.55 -13.72
C PRO A 147 12.94 1.34 -13.62
N PHE A 148 13.69 2.34 -13.14
CA PHE A 148 15.12 2.23 -12.90
C PHE A 148 15.50 1.11 -11.94
N TYR A 149 14.58 0.77 -11.00
CA TYR A 149 14.78 -0.25 -9.97
C TYR A 149 14.13 -1.59 -10.32
N HIS A 150 13.60 -1.75 -11.53
CA HIS A 150 13.01 -3.02 -11.97
C HIS A 150 14.06 -4.13 -12.07
N ASN A 151 13.60 -5.39 -12.02
CA ASN A 151 14.40 -6.62 -12.13
C ASN A 151 15.46 -6.83 -11.03
N ARG A 152 15.48 -6.02 -9.97
CA ARG A 152 16.38 -6.13 -8.82
C ARG A 152 15.76 -6.92 -7.65
N GLY A 153 14.53 -7.40 -7.78
CA GLY A 153 13.79 -8.13 -6.73
C GLY A 153 13.21 -7.23 -5.62
N LEU A 154 13.37 -5.90 -5.70
CA LEU A 154 12.94 -4.95 -4.66
C LEU A 154 11.43 -4.91 -4.50
N ALA A 155 10.67 -4.94 -5.59
CA ALA A 155 9.20 -5.00 -5.53
C ALA A 155 8.72 -6.31 -4.88
N THR A 156 9.38 -7.45 -5.18
CA THR A 156 9.07 -8.75 -4.56
C THR A 156 9.29 -8.70 -3.05
N GLU A 157 10.43 -8.15 -2.61
CA GLU A 157 10.78 -7.98 -1.20
C GLU A 157 9.76 -7.11 -0.46
N ALA A 158 9.39 -5.98 -1.04
CA ALA A 158 8.42 -5.06 -0.44
C ALA A 158 7.01 -5.67 -0.36
N VAL A 159 6.55 -6.33 -1.43
CA VAL A 159 5.21 -6.96 -1.46
C VAL A 159 5.14 -8.12 -0.49
N ALA A 160 6.20 -8.94 -0.39
CA ALA A 160 6.26 -10.05 0.57
C ALA A 160 6.13 -9.55 2.01
N GLU A 161 6.83 -8.47 2.36
CA GLU A 161 6.76 -7.89 3.70
C GLU A 161 5.38 -7.28 4.01
N MET A 162 4.77 -6.59 3.05
CA MET A 162 3.42 -6.04 3.21
C MET A 162 2.36 -7.15 3.37
N VAL A 163 2.51 -8.26 2.63
CA VAL A 163 1.64 -9.44 2.75
C VAL A 163 1.79 -10.07 4.13
N ARG A 164 3.05 -10.30 4.59
CA ARG A 164 3.32 -10.83 5.92
C ARG A 164 2.65 -9.98 7.00
N TRP A 165 2.88 -8.66 6.95
CA TRP A 165 2.31 -7.71 7.88
C TRP A 165 0.77 -7.73 7.87
N ALA A 166 0.14 -7.81 6.69
CA ALA A 166 -1.31 -7.82 6.59
C ALA A 166 -1.91 -9.11 7.17
N LEU A 167 -1.27 -10.27 6.94
CA LEU A 167 -1.73 -11.57 7.46
C LEU A 167 -1.45 -11.78 8.95
N GLU A 168 -0.72 -10.88 9.61
CA GLU A 168 -0.57 -10.85 11.08
C GLU A 168 -1.76 -10.17 11.78
N ASP A 169 -2.62 -9.48 11.04
CA ASP A 169 -3.87 -8.91 11.57
C ASP A 169 -4.96 -9.99 11.58
N ASP A 170 -5.50 -10.31 12.76
CA ASP A 170 -6.51 -11.36 12.96
C ASP A 170 -7.79 -11.15 12.11
N SER A 171 -8.03 -9.95 11.62
CA SER A 171 -9.16 -9.64 10.74
C SER A 171 -8.88 -9.93 9.26
N VAL A 172 -7.65 -10.33 8.90
CA VAL A 172 -7.23 -10.59 7.52
C VAL A 172 -6.95 -12.07 7.31
N GLU A 173 -7.77 -12.73 6.51
CA GLU A 173 -7.55 -14.12 6.11
C GLU A 173 -6.77 -14.23 4.80
N ALA A 174 -6.88 -13.23 3.92
CA ALA A 174 -6.23 -13.27 2.61
C ALA A 174 -5.79 -11.90 2.12
N VAL A 175 -4.73 -11.89 1.32
CA VAL A 175 -4.36 -10.73 0.50
C VAL A 175 -4.67 -11.04 -0.95
N ILE A 176 -5.35 -10.12 -1.63
CA ILE A 176 -5.69 -10.22 -3.05
C ILE A 176 -4.99 -9.12 -3.85
N ALA A 177 -4.83 -9.34 -5.15
CA ALA A 177 -4.29 -8.35 -6.07
C ALA A 177 -4.93 -8.51 -7.45
N GLU A 178 -4.96 -7.42 -8.23
CA GLU A 178 -5.40 -7.42 -9.63
C GLU A 178 -4.24 -7.00 -10.53
N THR A 179 -4.00 -7.72 -11.61
CA THR A 179 -3.05 -7.30 -12.65
C THR A 179 -3.71 -7.34 -14.03
N ALA A 180 -3.36 -6.40 -14.91
CA ALA A 180 -3.68 -6.60 -16.32
C ALA A 180 -2.94 -7.84 -16.85
N ASN A 181 -3.56 -8.60 -17.75
CA ASN A 181 -2.95 -9.78 -18.36
C ASN A 181 -1.70 -9.47 -19.21
N THR A 182 -1.44 -8.19 -19.51
CA THR A 182 -0.25 -7.72 -20.19
C THR A 182 0.89 -7.31 -19.26
N ASN A 183 0.67 -7.29 -17.91
CA ASN A 183 1.70 -6.87 -16.95
C ASN A 183 2.52 -8.03 -16.41
N VAL A 184 3.34 -8.56 -17.25
CA VAL A 184 4.25 -9.65 -16.92
C VAL A 184 5.14 -9.33 -15.70
N ALA A 185 5.56 -8.07 -15.54
CA ALA A 185 6.39 -7.67 -14.41
C ALA A 185 5.68 -7.87 -13.05
N SER A 186 4.44 -7.38 -12.90
CA SER A 186 3.66 -7.60 -11.67
C SER A 186 3.28 -9.07 -11.48
N MET A 187 2.94 -9.78 -12.56
CA MET A 187 2.64 -11.22 -12.48
C MET A 187 3.81 -11.98 -11.86
N ARG A 188 5.04 -11.71 -12.31
CA ARG A 188 6.26 -12.33 -11.76
C ARG A 188 6.51 -11.96 -10.30
N VAL A 189 6.21 -10.74 -9.90
CA VAL A 189 6.31 -10.34 -8.49
C VAL A 189 5.34 -11.15 -7.64
N LEU A 190 4.05 -11.19 -8.02
CA LEU A 190 3.02 -11.91 -7.28
C LEU A 190 3.32 -13.41 -7.20
N GLN A 191 3.71 -14.04 -8.31
CA GLN A 191 4.12 -15.45 -8.34
C GLN A 191 5.29 -15.75 -7.38
N LYS A 192 6.32 -14.87 -7.37
CA LYS A 192 7.48 -15.04 -6.47
C LYS A 192 7.13 -14.85 -5.00
N VAL A 193 6.12 -14.05 -4.68
CA VAL A 193 5.61 -13.89 -3.30
C VAL A 193 4.75 -15.08 -2.87
N GLY A 194 4.24 -15.88 -3.82
CA GLY A 194 3.42 -17.04 -3.55
C GLY A 194 1.93 -16.87 -3.83
N PHE A 195 1.54 -15.77 -4.51
CA PHE A 195 0.15 -15.63 -4.95
C PHE A 195 -0.20 -16.66 -6.03
N VAL A 196 -1.42 -17.17 -5.97
CA VAL A 196 -2.02 -18.00 -6.99
C VAL A 196 -3.13 -17.24 -7.72
N ILE A 197 -3.38 -17.58 -8.99
CA ILE A 197 -4.48 -16.99 -9.75
C ILE A 197 -5.79 -17.59 -9.23
N SER A 198 -6.67 -16.73 -8.70
CA SER A 198 -8.00 -17.10 -8.22
C SER A 198 -9.07 -17.01 -9.30
N SER A 199 -8.92 -16.05 -10.22
CA SER A 199 -9.81 -15.92 -11.39
C SER A 199 -9.12 -15.09 -12.48
N ALA A 200 -9.71 -15.12 -13.69
CA ALA A 200 -9.22 -14.37 -14.85
C ALA A 200 -10.38 -13.84 -15.68
N THR A 201 -10.14 -12.71 -16.36
CA THR A 201 -10.98 -12.17 -17.43
C THR A 201 -10.12 -11.91 -18.67
N ASP A 202 -10.71 -11.51 -19.78
CA ASP A 202 -9.97 -11.15 -21.00
C ASP A 202 -8.90 -10.07 -20.79
N ARG A 203 -9.03 -9.27 -19.73
CA ARG A 203 -8.18 -8.10 -19.49
C ARG A 203 -7.37 -8.17 -18.20
N PHE A 204 -7.81 -8.94 -17.18
CA PHE A 204 -7.25 -8.93 -15.84
C PHE A 204 -7.10 -10.35 -15.28
N LEU A 205 -6.06 -10.53 -14.49
CA LEU A 205 -5.84 -11.68 -13.61
C LEU A 205 -6.07 -11.22 -12.17
N TYR A 206 -6.77 -12.03 -11.40
CA TYR A 206 -7.01 -11.85 -9.98
C TYR A 206 -6.18 -12.87 -9.21
N TRP A 207 -5.49 -12.39 -8.20
CA TRP A 207 -4.51 -13.15 -7.44
C TRP A 207 -4.92 -13.20 -5.98
N LYS A 208 -4.58 -14.30 -5.30
CA LYS A 208 -4.85 -14.51 -3.87
C LYS A 208 -3.68 -15.21 -3.20
N ILE A 209 -3.39 -14.84 -1.94
CA ILE A 209 -2.51 -15.55 -1.02
C ILE A 209 -3.16 -15.54 0.36
N GLY A 210 -3.04 -16.63 1.14
CA GLY A 210 -3.76 -16.84 2.39
C GLY A 210 -5.18 -17.40 2.17
N GLY A 211 -5.91 -17.66 3.28
CA GLY A 211 -7.19 -18.34 3.28
C GLY A 211 -7.06 -19.87 3.18
N GLU A 212 -8.11 -20.60 3.54
CA GLU A 212 -8.14 -22.05 3.41
C GLU A 212 -8.01 -22.44 1.93
N GLY A 213 -6.92 -23.14 1.57
CA GLY A 213 -6.66 -23.62 0.21
C GLY A 213 -5.34 -23.19 -0.42
N SER A 214 -4.47 -22.48 0.31
CA SER A 214 -3.13 -22.13 -0.16
C SER A 214 -2.12 -23.22 0.25
N PHE A 215 -2.15 -24.37 -0.47
CA PHE A 215 -1.08 -25.38 -0.48
C PHE A 215 -0.90 -25.91 -1.90
#